data_b1e203a8a0ed735bdb6df2338ba4d3b5
#
_entry.id   b1e203a8a0ed735bdb6df2338ba4d3b5
#
_cell.length_a   1.000
_cell.length_b   1.000
_cell.length_c   1.000
_cell.angle_alpha   90.00
_cell.angle_beta   90.00
_cell.angle_gamma   90.00
#
_symmetry.space_group_name_H-M   'P 1'
#
loop_
_entity.id
_entity.type
_entity.pdbx_description
1 polymer ?
#
loop_
_entity_poly.entity_id
_entity_poly.type
_entity_poly.pdbx_seq_one_letter_code
_entity_poly.pdbx_strand_id
1 'polypeptide(L)'
;MIDVQRDMLEPPLPVPSARQVGAAIRDVLDRARQAGAQVVHVRNNGGADDPDAPDSLGWELVHEVRDGEHLIDKSVPDSFDGTGLDKILPDGAPLILVGMQSDYCVRATALAALSRGHQVTLVRDAHATYDDEVPAAQASRRVEDELRAAGAMVIGSEDVRFD
;
A
#
# COMPACT_ATOMS: atom_id res chain seq x y z
N MET A 1 -0.55 0.13 -4.92
CA MET A 1 -1.10 -0.76 -3.86
C MET A 1 0.08 -1.46 -3.22
N ILE A 2 0.27 -1.35 -1.92
CA ILE A 2 1.44 -1.86 -1.20
C ILE A 2 1.00 -3.02 -0.33
N ASP A 3 1.56 -4.21 -0.60
CA ASP A 3 1.39 -5.43 0.19
C ASP A 3 -0.07 -5.76 0.55
N VAL A 4 -0.98 -5.65 -0.44
CA VAL A 4 -2.40 -6.02 -0.27
C VAL A 4 -2.52 -7.52 -0.46
N GLN A 5 -1.94 -8.26 0.51
CA GLN A 5 -1.78 -9.71 0.51
C GLN A 5 -2.75 -10.38 1.48
N ARG A 6 -2.97 -11.67 1.28
CA ARG A 6 -4.01 -12.41 2.00
C ARG A 6 -3.70 -12.60 3.48
N ASP A 7 -2.41 -12.73 3.84
CA ASP A 7 -1.99 -12.88 5.23
C ASP A 7 -2.45 -11.73 6.14
N MET A 8 -2.53 -10.51 5.59
CA MET A 8 -2.92 -9.30 6.35
C MET A 8 -4.40 -8.95 6.27
N LEU A 9 -5.15 -9.48 5.31
CA LEU A 9 -6.58 -9.18 5.14
C LEU A 9 -7.51 -10.35 5.40
N GLU A 10 -7.00 -11.57 5.44
CA GLU A 10 -7.78 -12.81 5.62
C GLU A 10 -7.33 -13.58 6.87
N PRO A 11 -8.17 -14.47 7.43
CA PRO A 11 -7.76 -15.34 8.52
C PRO A 11 -6.50 -16.15 8.16
N PRO A 12 -5.65 -16.56 9.16
CA PRO A 12 -5.97 -16.59 10.60
C PRO A 12 -5.66 -15.30 11.37
N LEU A 13 -4.82 -14.39 10.87
CA LEU A 13 -4.33 -13.24 11.64
C LEU A 13 -4.43 -11.93 10.83
N PRO A 14 -5.62 -11.51 10.40
CA PRO A 14 -5.76 -10.25 9.68
C PRO A 14 -5.49 -9.05 10.58
N VAL A 15 -5.16 -7.90 9.96
CA VAL A 15 -5.10 -6.62 10.69
C VAL A 15 -6.46 -6.30 11.35
N PRO A 16 -6.51 -5.60 12.50
CA PRO A 16 -7.76 -5.35 13.22
C PRO A 16 -8.88 -4.72 12.38
N SER A 17 -8.52 -3.86 11.42
CA SER A 17 -9.46 -3.17 10.53
C SER A 17 -9.60 -3.82 9.14
N ALA A 18 -9.18 -5.07 8.95
CA ALA A 18 -9.09 -5.74 7.65
C ALA A 18 -10.34 -5.60 6.78
N ARG A 19 -11.54 -5.73 7.37
CA ARG A 19 -12.80 -5.64 6.63
C ARG A 19 -13.03 -4.24 6.05
N GLN A 20 -12.84 -3.20 6.87
CA GLN A 20 -13.06 -1.80 6.48
C GLN A 20 -12.00 -1.35 5.47
N VAL A 21 -10.74 -1.62 5.76
CA VAL A 21 -9.60 -1.29 4.89
C VAL A 21 -9.68 -2.03 3.57
N GLY A 22 -9.98 -3.32 3.58
CA GLY A 22 -10.15 -4.11 2.37
C GLY A 22 -11.28 -3.59 1.47
N ALA A 23 -12.39 -3.10 2.06
CA ALA A 23 -13.48 -2.49 1.31
C ALA A 23 -13.05 -1.16 0.67
N ALA A 24 -12.35 -0.29 1.42
CA ALA A 24 -11.84 0.99 0.92
C ALA A 24 -10.79 0.80 -0.19
N ILE A 25 -9.85 -0.14 -0.02
CA ILE A 25 -8.86 -0.49 -1.04
C ILE A 25 -9.54 -0.94 -2.33
N ARG A 26 -10.55 -1.82 -2.24
CA ARG A 26 -11.30 -2.29 -3.39
C ARG A 26 -12.00 -1.15 -4.12
N ASP A 27 -12.67 -0.26 -3.38
CA ASP A 27 -13.37 0.89 -3.98
C ASP A 27 -12.39 1.82 -4.72
N VAL A 28 -11.24 2.13 -4.12
CA VAL A 28 -10.19 2.95 -4.77
C VAL A 28 -9.65 2.26 -6.02
N LEU A 29 -9.36 0.95 -5.94
CA LEU A 29 -8.88 0.16 -7.08
C LEU A 29 -9.89 0.13 -8.23
N ASP A 30 -11.16 -0.13 -7.93
CA ASP A 30 -12.21 -0.20 -8.95
C ASP A 30 -12.39 1.15 -9.66
N ARG A 31 -12.32 2.26 -8.94
CA ARG A 31 -12.37 3.60 -9.52
C ARG A 31 -11.11 3.94 -10.33
N ALA A 32 -9.93 3.54 -9.87
CA ALA A 32 -8.69 3.68 -10.64
C ALA A 32 -8.79 2.96 -11.99
N ARG A 33 -9.27 1.72 -11.97
CA ARG A 33 -9.49 0.90 -13.17
C ARG A 33 -10.51 1.51 -14.12
N GLN A 34 -11.63 2.02 -13.61
CA GLN A 34 -12.66 2.71 -14.40
C GLN A 34 -12.14 3.98 -15.06
N ALA A 35 -11.26 4.70 -14.39
CA ALA A 35 -10.62 5.90 -14.92
C ALA A 35 -9.45 5.60 -15.87
N GLY A 36 -9.03 4.35 -16.02
CA GLY A 36 -7.85 3.98 -16.81
C GLY A 36 -6.52 4.42 -16.17
N ALA A 37 -6.51 4.65 -14.86
CA ALA A 37 -5.28 5.00 -14.14
C ALA A 37 -4.31 3.81 -14.12
N GLN A 38 -3.01 4.11 -14.16
CA GLN A 38 -1.99 3.07 -14.02
C GLN A 38 -2.06 2.44 -12.62
N VAL A 39 -2.16 1.12 -12.56
CA VAL A 39 -2.17 0.36 -11.31
C VAL A 39 -0.87 -0.42 -11.17
N VAL A 40 -0.24 -0.28 -10.00
CA VAL A 40 0.94 -1.04 -9.61
C VAL A 40 0.63 -1.81 -8.34
N HIS A 41 0.74 -3.12 -8.40
CA HIS A 41 0.68 -4.01 -7.25
C HIS A 41 2.11 -4.25 -6.75
N VAL A 42 2.37 -3.92 -5.49
CA VAL A 42 3.61 -4.27 -4.80
C VAL A 42 3.31 -5.43 -3.89
N ARG A 43 4.13 -6.48 -3.95
CA ARG A 43 4.01 -7.69 -3.15
C ARG A 43 5.28 -7.91 -2.37
N ASN A 44 5.15 -8.11 -1.06
CA ASN A 44 6.26 -8.44 -0.20
C ASN A 44 6.59 -9.93 -0.27
N ASN A 45 7.86 -10.24 -0.35
CA ASN A 45 8.40 -11.58 -0.20
C ASN A 45 8.96 -11.71 1.22
N GLY A 46 8.19 -12.32 2.12
CA GLY A 46 8.63 -12.61 3.48
C GLY A 46 9.73 -13.66 3.55
N GLY A 47 10.27 -13.87 4.73
CA GLY A 47 11.21 -14.96 5.01
C GLY A 47 10.52 -16.33 4.92
N ALA A 48 11.32 -17.41 4.92
CA ALA A 48 10.82 -18.76 4.73
C ALA A 48 9.75 -19.21 5.77
N ASP A 49 9.80 -18.63 6.96
CA ASP A 49 8.88 -18.95 8.07
C ASP A 49 7.78 -17.88 8.25
N ASP A 50 7.75 -16.85 7.41
CA ASP A 50 6.77 -15.77 7.49
C ASP A 50 5.45 -16.16 6.81
N PRO A 51 4.30 -15.60 7.23
CA PRO A 51 3.00 -15.86 6.61
C PRO A 51 2.95 -15.52 5.12
N ASP A 52 3.74 -14.54 4.69
CA ASP A 52 3.89 -14.07 3.31
C ASP A 52 5.17 -14.61 2.63
N ALA A 53 5.66 -15.78 3.06
CA ALA A 53 6.72 -16.47 2.34
C ALA A 53 6.29 -16.77 0.90
N PRO A 54 7.16 -16.57 -0.10
CA PRO A 54 6.83 -16.86 -1.50
C PRO A 54 6.20 -18.25 -1.69
N ASP A 55 5.17 -18.29 -2.54
CA ASP A 55 4.36 -19.49 -2.83
C ASP A 55 3.43 -19.96 -1.69
N SER A 56 3.38 -19.25 -0.55
CA SER A 56 2.38 -19.50 0.48
C SER A 56 1.03 -18.86 0.11
N LEU A 57 -0.05 -19.34 0.74
CA LEU A 57 -1.38 -18.74 0.56
C LEU A 57 -1.41 -17.27 1.02
N GLY A 58 -0.71 -16.94 2.11
CA GLY A 58 -0.62 -15.58 2.65
C GLY A 58 0.09 -14.60 1.72
N TRP A 59 1.05 -15.09 0.94
CA TRP A 59 1.78 -14.30 -0.05
C TRP A 59 0.93 -13.84 -1.23
N GLU A 60 -0.14 -14.56 -1.56
CA GLU A 60 -1.01 -14.20 -2.68
C GLU A 60 -1.63 -12.82 -2.50
N LEU A 61 -1.76 -12.07 -3.60
CA LEU A 61 -2.49 -10.82 -3.61
C LEU A 61 -3.99 -11.07 -3.44
N VAL A 62 -4.67 -10.19 -2.70
CA VAL A 62 -6.14 -10.22 -2.55
C VAL A 62 -6.84 -9.86 -3.86
N HIS A 63 -6.22 -9.02 -4.67
CA HIS A 63 -6.74 -8.58 -5.96
C HIS A 63 -5.87 -9.11 -7.09
N GLU A 64 -6.49 -9.67 -8.11
CA GLU A 64 -5.78 -10.10 -9.32
C GLU A 64 -5.08 -8.93 -10.01
N VAL A 65 -3.94 -9.20 -10.61
CA VAL A 65 -3.23 -8.27 -11.51
C VAL A 65 -3.84 -8.43 -12.90
N ARG A 66 -4.42 -7.37 -13.45
CA ARG A 66 -5.06 -7.38 -14.77
C ARG A 66 -4.08 -7.05 -15.89
N ASP A 67 -4.46 -7.36 -17.11
CA ASP A 67 -3.70 -6.95 -18.29
C ASP A 67 -3.48 -5.44 -18.30
N GLY A 68 -2.21 -5.03 -18.46
CA GLY A 68 -1.82 -3.64 -18.43
C GLY A 68 -1.49 -3.08 -17.02
N GLU A 69 -1.73 -3.82 -15.96
CA GLU A 69 -1.27 -3.49 -14.60
C GLU A 69 0.13 -4.06 -14.35
N HIS A 70 0.83 -3.50 -13.36
CA HIS A 70 2.19 -3.93 -13.02
C HIS A 70 2.22 -4.68 -11.69
N LEU A 71 3.10 -5.67 -11.62
CA LEU A 71 3.45 -6.37 -10.39
C LEU A 71 4.93 -6.15 -10.08
N ILE A 72 5.22 -5.72 -8.86
CA ILE A 72 6.56 -5.55 -8.30
C ILE A 72 6.69 -6.43 -7.05
N ASP A 73 7.67 -7.29 -7.05
CA ASP A 73 8.09 -8.03 -5.85
C ASP A 73 9.22 -7.30 -5.13
N LYS A 74 9.16 -7.27 -3.80
CA LYS A 74 10.18 -6.68 -2.92
C LYS A 74 10.43 -7.55 -1.70
N SER A 75 11.55 -7.31 -1.01
CA SER A 75 11.89 -7.98 0.25
C SER A 75 12.34 -7.00 1.34
N VAL A 76 12.14 -5.71 1.13
CA VAL A 76 12.44 -4.63 2.08
C VAL A 76 11.26 -3.64 2.13
N PRO A 77 11.10 -2.83 3.19
CA PRO A 77 9.97 -1.93 3.33
C PRO A 77 9.78 -0.92 2.20
N ASP A 78 10.86 -0.30 1.72
CA ASP A 78 10.82 0.65 0.60
C ASP A 78 10.57 -0.08 -0.73
N SER A 79 9.44 0.21 -1.38
CA SER A 79 9.07 -0.41 -2.65
C SER A 79 9.94 0.01 -3.83
N PHE A 80 10.76 1.03 -3.69
CA PHE A 80 11.73 1.45 -4.72
C PHE A 80 13.06 0.73 -4.58
N ASP A 81 13.42 0.28 -3.38
CA ASP A 81 14.73 -0.29 -3.12
C ASP A 81 14.88 -1.68 -3.76
N GLY A 82 15.85 -1.79 -4.67
CA GLY A 82 16.16 -3.02 -5.38
C GLY A 82 15.11 -3.51 -6.37
N THR A 83 14.10 -2.66 -6.69
CA THR A 83 13.00 -3.00 -7.60
C THR A 83 13.05 -2.21 -8.91
N GLY A 84 12.13 -2.50 -9.81
CA GLY A 84 11.96 -1.75 -11.06
C GLY A 84 10.95 -0.61 -10.98
N LEU A 85 10.50 -0.19 -9.78
CA LEU A 85 9.41 0.77 -9.63
C LEU A 85 9.72 2.13 -10.26
N ASP A 86 10.96 2.63 -10.10
CA ASP A 86 11.41 3.88 -10.74
C ASP A 86 11.31 3.87 -12.28
N LYS A 87 11.35 2.67 -12.91
CA LYS A 87 11.25 2.53 -14.37
C LYS A 87 9.81 2.51 -14.85
N ILE A 88 8.86 2.21 -13.96
CA ILE A 88 7.44 2.11 -14.25
C ILE A 88 6.77 3.46 -14.05
N LEU A 89 7.18 4.20 -13.03
CA LEU A 89 6.57 5.48 -12.68
C LEU A 89 7.23 6.63 -13.45
N PRO A 90 6.45 7.50 -14.11
CA PRO A 90 7.00 8.75 -14.67
C PRO A 90 7.57 9.65 -13.57
N ASP A 91 8.61 10.41 -13.88
CA ASP A 91 9.21 11.36 -12.95
C ASP A 91 8.17 12.36 -12.41
N GLY A 92 8.12 12.53 -11.10
CA GLY A 92 7.21 13.45 -10.44
C GLY A 92 5.72 13.09 -10.54
N ALA A 93 5.39 11.88 -11.01
CA ALA A 93 4.00 11.45 -11.13
C ALA A 93 3.22 11.56 -9.80
N PRO A 94 1.93 11.92 -9.84
CA PRO A 94 1.07 11.84 -8.68
C PRO A 94 0.81 10.36 -8.33
N LEU A 95 1.03 10.01 -7.07
CA LEU A 95 0.86 8.65 -6.56
C LEU A 95 -0.24 8.61 -5.50
N ILE A 96 -1.19 7.72 -5.66
CA ILE A 96 -2.19 7.39 -4.65
C ILE A 96 -1.78 6.09 -4.00
N LEU A 97 -1.52 6.11 -2.68
CA LEU A 97 -1.02 4.98 -1.92
C LEU A 97 -2.11 4.37 -1.03
N VAL A 98 -2.23 3.06 -1.11
CA VAL A 98 -3.08 2.22 -0.26
C VAL A 98 -2.32 0.95 0.12
N GLY A 99 -2.65 0.31 1.22
CA GLY A 99 -2.12 -1.01 1.58
C GLY A 99 -1.56 -1.12 3.00
N MET A 100 -0.63 -2.04 3.21
CA MET A 100 -0.08 -2.43 4.51
C MET A 100 1.45 -2.47 4.50
N GLN A 101 2.10 -2.49 5.67
CA GLN A 101 1.57 -1.97 6.93
C GLN A 101 1.83 -0.46 7.01
N SER A 102 0.95 0.26 7.67
CA SER A 102 1.01 1.74 7.78
C SER A 102 2.39 2.25 8.19
N ASP A 103 2.94 1.71 9.25
CA ASP A 103 4.18 2.14 9.91
C ASP A 103 5.45 1.47 9.36
N TYR A 104 5.31 0.53 8.42
CA TYR A 104 6.41 -0.15 7.74
C TYR A 104 6.44 0.20 6.24
N CYS A 105 5.92 -0.67 5.40
CA CYS A 105 6.07 -0.57 3.95
C CYS A 105 5.36 0.65 3.36
N VAL A 106 4.18 1.02 3.86
CA VAL A 106 3.45 2.22 3.42
C VAL A 106 4.25 3.48 3.74
N ARG A 107 4.67 3.62 5.00
CA ARG A 107 5.49 4.75 5.45
C ARG A 107 6.80 4.86 4.67
N ALA A 108 7.56 3.76 4.59
CA ALA A 108 8.86 3.75 3.91
C ALA A 108 8.72 4.12 2.43
N THR A 109 7.76 3.53 1.73
CA THR A 109 7.52 3.80 0.31
C THR A 109 7.04 5.23 0.07
N ALA A 110 6.16 5.77 0.93
CA ALA A 110 5.67 7.14 0.81
C ALA A 110 6.80 8.17 0.97
N LEU A 111 7.67 8.00 1.98
CA LEU A 111 8.84 8.86 2.19
C LEU A 111 9.83 8.76 1.03
N ALA A 112 10.08 7.56 0.53
CA ALA A 112 10.93 7.34 -0.62
C ALA A 112 10.38 7.98 -1.90
N ALA A 113 9.06 7.92 -2.11
CA ALA A 113 8.40 8.59 -3.23
C ALA A 113 8.52 10.12 -3.14
N LEU A 114 8.25 10.71 -1.96
CA LEU A 114 8.42 12.15 -1.72
C LEU A 114 9.85 12.60 -1.99
N SER A 115 10.86 11.85 -1.53
CA SER A 115 12.26 12.17 -1.76
C SER A 115 12.69 12.14 -3.24
N ARG A 116 11.93 11.40 -4.06
CA ARG A 116 12.09 11.31 -5.52
C ARG A 116 11.30 12.37 -6.28
N GLY A 117 10.59 13.25 -5.57
CA GLY A 117 9.82 14.34 -6.17
C GLY A 117 8.41 13.94 -6.62
N HIS A 118 7.92 12.76 -6.28
CA HIS A 118 6.53 12.40 -6.53
C HIS A 118 5.56 13.18 -5.63
N GLN A 119 4.39 13.48 -6.14
CA GLN A 119 3.27 13.98 -5.33
C GLN A 119 2.57 12.79 -4.71
N VAL A 120 2.60 12.67 -3.39
CA VAL A 120 2.05 11.52 -2.68
C VAL A 120 0.72 11.87 -2.02
N THR A 121 -0.29 11.05 -2.28
CA THR A 121 -1.57 11.02 -1.58
C THR A 121 -1.73 9.68 -0.87
N LEU A 122 -1.79 9.69 0.45
CA LEU A 122 -2.14 8.51 1.26
C LEU A 122 -3.65 8.49 1.49
N VAL A 123 -4.29 7.35 1.24
CA VAL A 123 -5.73 7.17 1.49
C VAL A 123 -5.93 6.67 2.91
N ARG A 124 -6.47 7.55 3.80
CA ARG A 124 -6.56 7.37 5.26
C ARG A 124 -7.22 6.08 5.70
N ASP A 125 -8.32 5.70 5.08
CA ASP A 125 -9.13 4.53 5.40
C ASP A 125 -8.75 3.28 4.58
N ALA A 126 -7.72 3.39 3.75
CA ALA A 126 -7.24 2.32 2.88
C ALA A 126 -5.79 1.88 3.21
N HIS A 127 -5.33 2.12 4.43
CA HIS A 127 -4.10 1.54 4.96
C HIS A 127 -4.29 1.09 6.41
N ALA A 128 -3.54 0.10 6.84
CA ALA A 128 -3.66 -0.49 8.17
C ALA A 128 -2.35 -1.10 8.67
N THR A 129 -2.33 -1.38 9.96
CA THR A 129 -1.28 -2.13 10.63
C THR A 129 -1.86 -2.99 11.76
N TYR A 130 -1.01 -3.73 12.46
CA TYR A 130 -1.39 -4.51 13.64
C TYR A 130 -1.31 -3.69 14.92
N ASP A 131 -2.01 -4.18 15.96
CA ASP A 131 -1.73 -3.74 17.33
C ASP A 131 -0.35 -4.26 17.76
N ASP A 132 0.45 -3.39 18.38
CA ASP A 132 1.75 -3.71 18.95
C ASP A 132 1.92 -2.91 20.23
N GLU A 133 3.05 -2.25 20.46
CA GLU A 133 3.27 -1.35 21.62
C GLU A 133 2.20 -0.25 21.73
N VAL A 134 1.64 0.15 20.58
CA VAL A 134 0.51 1.07 20.50
C VAL A 134 -0.61 0.45 19.66
N PRO A 135 -1.89 0.84 19.90
CA PRO A 135 -3.00 0.38 19.06
C PRO A 135 -2.80 0.74 17.58
N ALA A 136 -3.17 -0.18 16.69
CA ALA A 136 -3.04 -0.03 15.22
C ALA A 136 -3.58 1.31 14.69
N ALA A 137 -4.75 1.74 15.18
CA ALA A 137 -5.33 3.02 14.80
C ALA A 137 -4.49 4.23 15.23
N GLN A 138 -3.75 4.12 16.34
CA GLN A 138 -2.83 5.17 16.78
C GLN A 138 -1.55 5.18 15.95
N ALA A 139 -1.00 4.00 15.65
CA ALA A 139 0.16 3.87 14.76
C ALA A 139 -0.14 4.45 13.38
N SER A 140 -1.28 4.11 12.78
CA SER A 140 -1.72 4.66 11.50
C SER A 140 -1.83 6.19 11.51
N ARG A 141 -2.46 6.78 12.54
CA ARG A 141 -2.55 8.26 12.66
C ARG A 141 -1.18 8.93 12.79
N ARG A 142 -0.24 8.35 13.54
CA ARG A 142 1.13 8.88 13.62
C ARG A 142 1.82 8.92 12.27
N VAL A 143 1.65 7.89 11.46
CA VAL A 143 2.18 7.83 10.09
C VAL A 143 1.52 8.90 9.20
N GLU A 144 0.19 9.06 9.28
CA GLU A 144 -0.51 10.11 8.55
C GLU A 144 0.03 11.51 8.89
N ASP A 145 0.25 11.80 10.17
CA ASP A 145 0.77 13.09 10.63
C ASP A 145 2.22 13.31 10.17
N GLU A 146 3.06 12.27 10.24
CA GLU A 146 4.44 12.31 9.74
C GLU A 146 4.46 12.58 8.22
N LEU A 147 3.64 11.87 7.46
CA LEU A 147 3.61 12.02 6.01
C LEU A 147 3.05 13.39 5.58
N ARG A 148 2.05 13.94 6.29
CA ARG A 148 1.61 15.33 6.08
C ARG A 148 2.75 16.32 6.33
N ALA A 149 3.49 16.15 7.41
CA ALA A 149 4.65 17.01 7.72
C ALA A 149 5.75 16.90 6.65
N ALA A 150 5.87 15.73 6.01
CA ALA A 150 6.81 15.50 4.90
C ALA A 150 6.30 15.98 3.53
N GLY A 151 5.05 16.47 3.43
CA GLY A 151 4.49 17.04 2.21
C GLY A 151 3.48 16.16 1.46
N ALA A 152 3.09 15.01 2.02
CA ALA A 152 2.02 14.19 1.46
C ALA A 152 0.63 14.79 1.75
N MET A 153 -0.32 14.54 0.85
CA MET A 153 -1.74 14.68 1.16
C MET A 153 -2.24 13.41 1.86
N VAL A 154 -3.20 13.57 2.77
CA VAL A 154 -3.91 12.45 3.41
C VAL A 154 -5.39 12.75 3.34
N ILE A 155 -6.13 11.94 2.57
CA ILE A 155 -7.57 12.11 2.30
C ILE A 155 -8.33 10.81 2.51
N GLY A 156 -9.64 10.87 2.65
CA GLY A 156 -10.50 9.70 2.68
C GLY A 156 -10.66 9.07 1.28
N SER A 157 -11.02 7.80 1.23
CA SER A 157 -11.24 7.10 -0.05
C SER A 157 -12.32 7.77 -0.89
N GLU A 158 -13.35 8.33 -0.26
CA GLU A 158 -14.43 9.08 -0.93
C GLU A 158 -13.97 10.34 -1.66
N ASP A 159 -12.85 10.93 -1.22
CA ASP A 159 -12.28 12.16 -1.80
C ASP A 159 -11.25 11.91 -2.91
N VAL A 160 -10.83 10.65 -3.09
CA VAL A 160 -9.87 10.28 -4.14
C VAL A 160 -10.47 10.60 -5.51
N ARG A 161 -9.69 11.19 -6.40
CA ARG A 161 -10.03 11.44 -7.80
C ARG A 161 -8.91 10.94 -8.70
N PHE A 162 -9.29 10.39 -9.84
CA PHE A 162 -8.40 9.98 -10.90
C PHE A 162 -8.73 10.85 -12.12
N ASP A 163 -7.82 11.74 -12.47
CA ASP A 163 -7.94 12.67 -13.59
C ASP A 163 -7.29 12.08 -14.86
#